data_682eb2c9778be7f90adca44978c17457
#
_entry.id   682eb2c9778be7f90adca44978c17457
#
_cell.length_a   1.000
_cell.length_b   1.000
_cell.length_c   1.000
_cell.angle_alpha   90.00
_cell.angle_beta   90.00
_cell.angle_gamma   90.00
#
_symmetry.space_group_name_H-M   'P 1'
#
loop_
_entity.id
_entity.type
_entity.pdbx_description
1 polymer ?
#
loop_
_entity_poly.entity_id
_entity_poly.type
_entity_poly.pdbx_seq_one_letter_code
_entity_poly.pdbx_strand_id
1 'polypeptide(L)'
;MYLFAHRFYFITNVPKNLRSFRTTCYSLMNLKEVTKKLNEFAPLRLAEKWDNVGLLVEPTPPHTVKSILLTNDLTDRVVQEAIAKRVNMVISYHPPIFVPLKRVTCGTFKERIIVKMIENRIAVHSPHTAFDAVNNGVNDWLASGLGSGKVEPLEYSKHQVSCSYKLLTNVSSNQKQDQVARLQETLKETDGVERVEIELLTRPCGTVENELSLHCSTTGLVNALQTMTSLLPEAVGKTEVVPLAQAPLLGTGQGRLCTLDSPIILSELISRIKSHLSLKHIRLAAAHFTGLQFDDSLRSPVKTIALCAGSGASVLRDKKADVYLTGEMSHHEVLDAVSRGIHVILCEHSNTERGFLSEFKSKLEVLLENKVDVLVSSLDADPLVVL
;
A
#
# COMPACT_ATOMS: atom_id res chain seq x y z
N MET A 1 -19.60 -9.84 -84.00
CA MET A 1 -20.30 -11.08 -84.42
C MET A 1 -19.63 -12.21 -83.71
N TYR A 2 -20.39 -13.06 -83.04
CA TYR A 2 -20.14 -14.22 -82.20
C TYR A 2 -20.15 -13.95 -80.67
N LEU A 3 -21.34 -14.20 -80.10
CA LEU A 3 -21.62 -14.50 -78.71
C LEU A 3 -21.00 -15.84 -78.30
N PHE A 4 -20.42 -15.91 -77.12
CA PHE A 4 -20.33 -17.17 -76.36
C PHE A 4 -20.88 -16.96 -74.95
N ALA A 5 -22.00 -17.64 -74.69
CA ALA A 5 -22.64 -17.74 -73.38
C ALA A 5 -21.96 -18.87 -72.62
N HIS A 6 -21.45 -18.63 -71.41
CA HIS A 6 -21.07 -19.68 -70.47
C HIS A 6 -22.07 -19.73 -69.30
N ARG A 7 -22.73 -20.88 -69.22
CA ARG A 7 -23.61 -21.32 -68.13
C ARG A 7 -22.82 -21.46 -66.85
N PHE A 8 -23.23 -20.76 -65.79
CA PHE A 8 -22.80 -21.05 -64.44
C PHE A 8 -23.70 -22.14 -63.82
N TYR A 9 -23.12 -23.27 -63.44
CA TYR A 9 -23.74 -24.29 -62.59
C TYR A 9 -23.63 -23.85 -61.15
N PHE A 10 -24.77 -23.67 -60.46
CA PHE A 10 -24.83 -23.52 -59.00
C PHE A 10 -24.63 -24.89 -58.34
N ILE A 11 -23.54 -25.05 -57.62
CA ILE A 11 -23.37 -26.17 -56.69
C ILE A 11 -23.86 -25.72 -55.34
N THR A 12 -25.05 -26.13 -54.95
CA THR A 12 -25.60 -26.00 -53.60
C THR A 12 -25.14 -27.19 -52.76
N ASN A 13 -24.08 -27.04 -51.96
CA ASN A 13 -23.84 -27.86 -50.79
C ASN A 13 -22.89 -27.10 -49.85
N VAL A 14 -23.48 -26.28 -48.98
CA VAL A 14 -22.78 -25.68 -47.83
C VAL A 14 -23.09 -26.57 -46.62
N PRO A 15 -22.07 -27.17 -45.95
CA PRO A 15 -22.30 -27.95 -44.74
C PRO A 15 -22.78 -27.00 -43.63
N LYS A 16 -23.93 -27.31 -43.04
CA LYS A 16 -24.45 -26.65 -41.80
C LYS A 16 -23.61 -27.09 -40.60
N ASN A 17 -22.42 -26.52 -40.40
CA ASN A 17 -21.72 -26.55 -39.11
C ASN A 17 -20.83 -25.32 -38.96
N LEU A 18 -21.42 -24.16 -39.03
CA LEU A 18 -20.80 -22.93 -38.48
C LEU A 18 -20.98 -23.00 -36.96
N ARG A 19 -19.99 -23.55 -36.26
CA ARG A 19 -19.79 -23.23 -34.85
C ARG A 19 -19.69 -21.71 -34.76
N SER A 20 -20.66 -21.10 -34.15
CA SER A 20 -20.66 -19.69 -33.79
C SER A 20 -19.39 -19.46 -32.94
N PHE A 21 -18.33 -18.96 -33.57
CA PHE A 21 -17.26 -18.27 -32.82
C PHE A 21 -17.92 -17.03 -32.24
N ARG A 22 -18.37 -17.13 -30.97
CA ARG A 22 -18.61 -15.96 -30.17
C ARG A 22 -17.26 -15.27 -30.02
N THR A 23 -16.97 -14.36 -30.93
CA THR A 23 -15.93 -13.34 -30.71
C THR A 23 -16.46 -12.49 -29.56
N THR A 24 -16.15 -12.87 -28.34
CA THR A 24 -16.32 -11.99 -27.20
C THR A 24 -15.41 -10.81 -27.48
N CYS A 25 -15.99 -9.71 -27.90
CA CYS A 25 -15.29 -8.45 -28.05
C CYS A 25 -14.95 -8.00 -26.63
N TYR A 26 -13.84 -8.48 -26.07
CA TYR A 26 -13.33 -7.98 -24.82
C TYR A 26 -13.00 -6.50 -25.05
N SER A 27 -13.74 -5.62 -24.39
CA SER A 27 -13.39 -4.22 -24.31
C SER A 27 -11.99 -4.11 -23.73
N LEU A 28 -11.02 -3.73 -24.56
CA LEU A 28 -9.63 -3.55 -24.15
C LEU A 28 -9.53 -2.44 -23.11
N MET A 29 -8.82 -2.67 -22.02
CA MET A 29 -8.65 -1.67 -20.98
C MET A 29 -7.54 -0.68 -21.34
N ASN A 30 -7.80 0.61 -21.14
CA ASN A 30 -6.75 1.61 -21.26
C ASN A 30 -5.92 1.71 -19.96
N LEU A 31 -4.73 2.30 -20.03
CA LEU A 31 -3.81 2.39 -18.90
C LEU A 31 -4.43 3.12 -17.70
N LYS A 32 -5.23 4.16 -17.91
CA LYS A 32 -5.88 4.92 -16.83
C LYS A 32 -6.92 4.07 -16.08
N GLU A 33 -7.65 3.22 -16.81
CA GLU A 33 -8.59 2.27 -16.19
C GLU A 33 -7.86 1.24 -15.32
N VAL A 34 -6.74 0.68 -15.84
CA VAL A 34 -5.93 -0.28 -15.07
C VAL A 34 -5.35 0.37 -13.83
N THR A 35 -4.74 1.55 -13.96
CA THR A 35 -4.16 2.26 -12.80
C THR A 35 -5.23 2.68 -11.77
N LYS A 36 -6.44 3.04 -12.23
CA LYS A 36 -7.56 3.30 -11.33
C LYS A 36 -7.94 2.05 -10.52
N LYS A 37 -8.05 0.89 -11.18
CA LYS A 37 -8.34 -0.39 -10.52
C LYS A 37 -7.24 -0.79 -9.53
N LEU A 38 -5.97 -0.60 -9.87
CA LEU A 38 -4.85 -0.82 -8.94
C LEU A 38 -4.96 0.08 -7.70
N ASN A 39 -5.32 1.35 -7.89
CA ASN A 39 -5.50 2.28 -6.77
C ASN A 39 -6.77 2.01 -5.94
N GLU A 40 -7.79 1.34 -6.51
CA GLU A 40 -8.94 0.83 -5.75
C GLU A 40 -8.54 -0.33 -4.84
N PHE A 41 -7.66 -1.23 -5.30
CA PHE A 41 -7.13 -2.33 -4.48
C PHE A 41 -6.17 -1.83 -3.41
N ALA A 42 -5.15 -1.08 -3.79
CA ALA A 42 -4.14 -0.53 -2.89
C ALA A 42 -3.98 0.98 -3.14
N PRO A 43 -4.76 1.82 -2.45
CA PRO A 43 -4.67 3.27 -2.58
C PRO A 43 -3.26 3.78 -2.28
N LEU A 44 -2.69 4.57 -3.19
CA LEU A 44 -1.31 5.09 -3.06
C LEU A 44 -1.10 5.91 -1.78
N ARG A 45 -2.15 6.47 -1.19
CA ARG A 45 -2.08 7.16 0.11
C ARG A 45 -1.71 6.25 1.29
N LEU A 46 -1.76 4.92 1.10
CA LEU A 46 -1.35 3.95 2.12
C LEU A 46 0.16 3.73 2.14
N ALA A 47 0.86 4.15 1.09
CA ALA A 47 2.31 4.08 1.03
C ALA A 47 2.97 5.01 2.04
N GLU A 48 4.19 4.66 2.43
CA GLU A 48 5.02 5.49 3.29
C GLU A 48 5.38 6.82 2.59
N LYS A 49 5.53 7.88 3.36
CA LYS A 49 5.77 9.25 2.82
C LYS A 49 7.09 9.39 2.06
N TRP A 50 8.06 8.55 2.37
CA TRP A 50 9.38 8.54 1.72
C TRP A 50 9.39 7.74 0.42
N ASP A 51 8.34 6.98 0.15
CA ASP A 51 8.25 6.03 -0.96
C ASP A 51 7.88 6.72 -2.29
N ASN A 52 8.23 6.08 -3.39
CA ASN A 52 7.87 6.53 -4.74
C ASN A 52 7.01 5.48 -5.43
N VAL A 53 5.71 5.60 -5.30
CA VAL A 53 4.72 4.60 -5.75
C VAL A 53 3.82 5.13 -6.85
N GLY A 54 3.13 4.23 -7.54
CA GLY A 54 2.17 4.53 -8.59
C GLY A 54 2.73 4.32 -10.00
N LEU A 55 2.21 5.04 -10.97
CA LEU A 55 2.63 4.96 -12.37
C LEU A 55 3.94 5.74 -12.53
N LEU A 56 5.07 5.04 -12.64
CA LEU A 56 6.41 5.61 -12.70
C LEU A 56 6.91 5.86 -14.13
N VAL A 57 6.43 5.08 -15.09
CA VAL A 57 6.71 5.25 -16.53
C VAL A 57 5.40 5.16 -17.28
N GLU A 58 5.06 6.23 -17.99
CA GLU A 58 3.84 6.31 -18.80
C GLU A 58 4.18 6.45 -20.27
N PRO A 59 3.78 5.49 -21.13
CA PRO A 59 3.83 5.65 -22.57
C PRO A 59 2.86 6.73 -23.05
N THR A 60 3.25 7.49 -24.10
CA THR A 60 2.37 8.51 -24.69
C THR A 60 1.00 7.92 -25.04
N PRO A 61 -0.10 8.56 -24.60
CA PRO A 61 -1.45 8.14 -24.94
C PRO A 61 -1.74 8.17 -26.45
N PRO A 62 -2.64 7.34 -26.98
CA PRO A 62 -3.38 6.30 -26.27
C PRO A 62 -2.51 5.08 -25.97
N HIS A 63 -2.73 4.43 -24.80
CA HIS A 63 -2.05 3.21 -24.42
C HIS A 63 -3.05 2.17 -23.91
N THR A 64 -3.13 1.05 -24.62
CA THR A 64 -4.01 -0.07 -24.28
C THR A 64 -3.20 -1.15 -23.59
N VAL A 65 -3.69 -1.66 -22.47
CA VAL A 65 -3.08 -2.75 -21.71
C VAL A 65 -3.80 -4.06 -22.04
N LYS A 66 -3.10 -4.97 -22.73
CA LYS A 66 -3.56 -6.31 -23.06
C LYS A 66 -2.91 -7.36 -22.18
N SER A 67 -1.68 -7.08 -21.72
CA SER A 67 -0.92 -7.97 -20.87
C SER A 67 -0.07 -7.21 -19.86
N ILE A 68 0.04 -7.79 -18.66
CA ILE A 68 0.80 -7.26 -17.52
C ILE A 68 1.80 -8.31 -17.08
N LEU A 69 3.04 -7.91 -16.78
CA LEU A 69 4.05 -8.75 -16.15
C LEU A 69 4.24 -8.28 -14.69
N LEU A 70 4.07 -9.20 -13.74
CA LEU A 70 4.34 -8.98 -12.32
C LEU A 70 5.77 -9.39 -12.00
N THR A 71 6.47 -8.58 -11.24
CA THR A 71 7.83 -8.87 -10.77
C THR A 71 8.07 -8.22 -9.41
N ASN A 72 8.95 -8.79 -8.60
CA ASN A 72 9.42 -8.14 -7.39
C ASN A 72 10.40 -7.02 -7.76
N ASP A 73 11.43 -7.38 -8.53
CA ASP A 73 12.47 -6.47 -8.98
C ASP A 73 12.51 -6.35 -10.50
N LEU A 74 12.42 -5.12 -11.03
CA LEU A 74 12.56 -4.87 -12.46
C LEU A 74 14.05 -4.78 -12.82
N THR A 75 14.67 -5.96 -13.02
CA THR A 75 16.07 -6.09 -13.44
C THR A 75 16.23 -6.08 -14.97
N ASP A 76 17.46 -5.95 -15.50
CA ASP A 76 17.73 -6.05 -16.94
C ASP A 76 17.19 -7.38 -17.55
N ARG A 77 17.23 -8.49 -16.80
CA ARG A 77 16.71 -9.80 -17.25
C ARG A 77 15.19 -9.77 -17.35
N VAL A 78 14.51 -9.20 -16.38
CA VAL A 78 13.04 -9.06 -16.38
C VAL A 78 12.59 -8.09 -17.47
N VAL A 79 13.36 -7.02 -17.73
CA VAL A 79 13.11 -6.11 -18.86
C VAL A 79 13.16 -6.86 -20.19
N GLN A 80 14.15 -7.73 -20.41
CA GLN A 80 14.23 -8.55 -21.63
C GLN A 80 13.03 -9.51 -21.74
N GLU A 81 12.62 -10.11 -20.63
CA GLU A 81 11.41 -10.95 -20.60
C GLU A 81 10.17 -10.15 -20.98
N ALA A 82 9.97 -8.96 -20.41
CA ALA A 82 8.84 -8.07 -20.70
C ALA A 82 8.77 -7.71 -22.19
N ILE A 83 9.93 -7.38 -22.79
CA ILE A 83 10.05 -7.04 -24.20
C ILE A 83 9.76 -8.29 -25.08
N ALA A 84 10.37 -9.43 -24.78
CA ALA A 84 10.18 -10.65 -25.53
C ALA A 84 8.71 -11.13 -25.50
N LYS A 85 8.04 -11.00 -24.37
CA LYS A 85 6.60 -11.31 -24.21
C LYS A 85 5.69 -10.20 -24.73
N ARG A 86 6.23 -9.05 -25.17
CA ARG A 86 5.49 -7.90 -25.69
C ARG A 86 4.39 -7.41 -24.73
N VAL A 87 4.68 -7.40 -23.41
CA VAL A 87 3.72 -6.91 -22.45
C VAL A 87 3.53 -5.40 -22.60
N ASN A 88 2.36 -4.91 -22.21
CA ASN A 88 2.05 -3.48 -22.29
C ASN A 88 2.34 -2.74 -20.98
N MET A 89 2.42 -3.48 -19.87
CA MET A 89 2.66 -2.92 -18.55
C MET A 89 3.46 -3.90 -17.69
N VAL A 90 4.32 -3.37 -16.85
CA VAL A 90 4.99 -4.11 -15.77
C VAL A 90 4.49 -3.53 -14.45
N ILE A 91 4.10 -4.41 -13.53
CA ILE A 91 3.92 -4.07 -12.12
C ILE A 91 5.13 -4.60 -11.38
N SER A 92 6.00 -3.69 -10.96
CA SER A 92 7.20 -3.99 -10.18
C SER A 92 6.93 -3.65 -8.72
N TYR A 93 7.00 -4.65 -7.83
CA TYR A 93 6.79 -4.41 -6.41
C TYR A 93 7.72 -3.30 -5.92
N HIS A 94 9.05 -3.47 -6.10
CA HIS A 94 10.01 -2.41 -5.85
C HIS A 94 10.03 -1.36 -6.98
N PRO A 95 10.04 -0.06 -6.64
CA PRO A 95 10.09 1.00 -7.64
C PRO A 95 11.46 1.07 -8.31
N PRO A 96 11.55 0.91 -9.65
CA PRO A 96 12.81 1.10 -10.36
C PRO A 96 13.31 2.56 -10.29
N ILE A 97 12.40 3.51 -10.12
CA ILE A 97 12.70 4.92 -9.81
C ILE A 97 12.40 5.15 -8.34
N PHE A 98 13.31 4.76 -7.45
CA PHE A 98 13.18 5.00 -6.00
C PHE A 98 13.66 6.40 -5.62
N VAL A 99 14.78 6.81 -6.19
CA VAL A 99 15.36 8.15 -6.02
C VAL A 99 15.11 8.96 -7.29
N PRO A 100 14.81 10.27 -7.21
CA PRO A 100 14.60 11.11 -8.38
C PRO A 100 15.74 11.03 -9.39
N LEU A 101 15.41 10.78 -10.66
CA LEU A 101 16.38 10.75 -11.75
C LEU A 101 16.71 12.19 -12.16
N LYS A 102 17.99 12.54 -12.18
CA LYS A 102 18.47 13.83 -12.71
C LYS A 102 18.53 13.85 -14.23
N ARG A 103 18.58 12.67 -14.87
CA ARG A 103 18.66 12.50 -16.33
C ARG A 103 18.11 11.12 -16.70
N VAL A 104 17.72 10.95 -17.94
CA VAL A 104 17.29 9.66 -18.50
C VAL A 104 18.27 9.32 -19.63
N THR A 105 19.27 8.49 -19.31
CA THR A 105 20.36 8.06 -20.21
C THR A 105 20.60 6.56 -20.07
N CYS A 106 21.58 6.01 -20.75
CA CYS A 106 21.99 4.61 -20.59
C CYS A 106 23.19 4.44 -19.65
N GLY A 107 23.56 5.47 -18.87
CA GLY A 107 24.76 5.48 -18.06
C GLY A 107 24.73 4.51 -16.86
N THR A 108 23.58 4.39 -16.21
CA THR A 108 23.38 3.44 -15.09
C THR A 108 22.40 2.34 -15.48
N PHE A 109 22.42 1.23 -14.73
CA PHE A 109 21.47 0.14 -15.02
C PHE A 109 20.02 0.58 -14.83
N LYS A 110 19.72 1.41 -13.82
CA LYS A 110 18.37 1.93 -13.57
C LYS A 110 17.90 2.84 -14.69
N GLU A 111 18.75 3.75 -15.15
CA GLU A 111 18.41 4.61 -16.30
C GLU A 111 18.16 3.79 -17.57
N ARG A 112 19.01 2.77 -17.86
CA ARG A 112 18.79 1.86 -19.01
C ARG A 112 17.46 1.14 -18.96
N ILE A 113 17.03 0.68 -17.78
CA ILE A 113 15.71 0.06 -17.60
C ILE A 113 14.63 1.05 -18.05
N ILE A 114 14.67 2.28 -17.57
CA ILE A 114 13.66 3.30 -17.88
C ILE A 114 13.66 3.64 -19.37
N VAL A 115 14.85 3.81 -20.00
CA VAL A 115 14.97 4.03 -21.43
C VAL A 115 14.32 2.90 -22.21
N LYS A 116 14.65 1.63 -21.88
CA LYS A 116 14.06 0.45 -22.53
C LYS A 116 12.55 0.37 -22.38
N MET A 117 12.00 0.71 -21.21
CA MET A 117 10.55 0.73 -21.01
C MET A 117 9.87 1.78 -21.89
N ILE A 118 10.45 2.99 -21.96
CA ILE A 118 9.95 4.07 -22.82
C ILE A 118 10.00 3.67 -24.30
N GLU A 119 11.15 3.20 -24.78
CA GLU A 119 11.36 2.79 -26.19
C GLU A 119 10.40 1.70 -26.65
N ASN A 120 10.09 0.74 -25.75
CA ASN A 120 9.18 -0.37 -26.03
C ASN A 120 7.72 -0.06 -25.68
N ARG A 121 7.42 1.18 -25.25
CA ARG A 121 6.07 1.61 -24.84
C ARG A 121 5.47 0.70 -23.76
N ILE A 122 6.26 0.30 -22.75
CA ILE A 122 5.84 -0.51 -21.64
C ILE A 122 5.64 0.42 -20.43
N ALA A 123 4.42 0.48 -19.89
CA ALA A 123 4.13 1.20 -18.66
C ALA A 123 4.77 0.50 -17.46
N VAL A 124 5.21 1.27 -16.46
CA VAL A 124 5.72 0.72 -15.20
C VAL A 124 4.95 1.32 -14.02
N HIS A 125 4.36 0.45 -13.22
CA HIS A 125 3.68 0.79 -11.98
C HIS A 125 4.36 0.11 -10.80
N SER A 126 4.51 0.81 -9.68
CA SER A 126 5.04 0.23 -8.45
C SER A 126 4.08 0.50 -7.29
N PRO A 127 3.56 -0.52 -6.62
CA PRO A 127 2.71 -0.39 -5.43
C PRO A 127 3.50 -0.33 -4.13
N HIS A 128 4.66 -0.99 -4.04
CA HIS A 128 5.62 -1.08 -2.93
C HIS A 128 4.93 -1.05 -1.55
N THR A 129 5.24 -0.07 -0.68
CA THR A 129 4.71 -0.02 0.68
C THR A 129 3.18 0.13 0.78
N ALA A 130 2.49 0.52 -0.30
CA ALA A 130 1.02 0.46 -0.33
C ALA A 130 0.51 -0.99 -0.29
N PHE A 131 1.23 -1.95 -0.92
CA PHE A 131 0.91 -3.38 -0.85
C PHE A 131 1.23 -3.98 0.52
N ASP A 132 2.17 -3.40 1.27
CA ASP A 132 2.47 -3.81 2.65
C ASP A 132 1.34 -3.42 3.61
N ALA A 133 0.77 -2.23 3.38
CA ALA A 133 -0.23 -1.65 4.27
C ALA A 133 -1.65 -2.15 4.00
N VAL A 134 -2.00 -2.45 2.75
CA VAL A 134 -3.37 -2.79 2.38
C VAL A 134 -3.83 -4.11 3.01
N ASN A 135 -5.11 -4.18 3.35
CA ASN A 135 -5.74 -5.43 3.76
C ASN A 135 -5.70 -6.47 2.63
N ASN A 136 -5.36 -7.71 2.95
CA ASN A 136 -5.07 -8.79 2.00
C ASN A 136 -3.88 -8.49 1.07
N GLY A 137 -2.94 -7.67 1.51
CA GLY A 137 -1.68 -7.39 0.83
C GLY A 137 -0.54 -8.35 1.22
N VAL A 138 0.71 -7.89 1.02
CA VAL A 138 1.91 -8.73 1.20
C VAL A 138 2.04 -9.25 2.64
N ASN A 139 1.84 -8.40 3.64
CA ASN A 139 1.97 -8.80 5.04
C ASN A 139 0.87 -9.77 5.48
N ASP A 140 -0.34 -9.67 4.93
CA ASP A 140 -1.41 -10.64 5.19
C ASP A 140 -1.12 -11.99 4.51
N TRP A 141 -0.58 -11.96 3.28
CA TRP A 141 -0.10 -13.16 2.61
C TRP A 141 0.99 -13.84 3.43
N LEU A 142 1.99 -13.10 3.91
CA LEU A 142 3.06 -13.66 4.76
C LEU A 142 2.50 -14.26 6.05
N ALA A 143 1.51 -13.59 6.67
CA ALA A 143 0.82 -14.07 7.86
C ALA A 143 0.05 -15.37 7.64
N SER A 144 -0.55 -15.55 6.46
CA SER A 144 -1.38 -16.73 6.15
C SER A 144 -0.62 -18.06 6.21
N GLY A 145 0.71 -18.02 6.04
CA GLY A 145 1.58 -19.19 6.14
C GLY A 145 1.87 -19.65 7.57
N LEU A 146 1.48 -18.90 8.61
CA LEU A 146 1.88 -19.17 9.99
C LEU A 146 0.90 -20.09 10.73
N GLY A 147 -0.38 -20.06 10.35
CA GLY A 147 -1.45 -20.84 10.98
C GLY A 147 -2.69 -20.01 11.29
N SER A 148 -3.71 -20.67 11.85
CA SER A 148 -4.96 -20.01 12.22
C SER A 148 -4.79 -19.10 13.43
N GLY A 149 -5.45 -17.96 13.41
CA GLY A 149 -5.40 -17.00 14.50
C GLY A 149 -5.88 -15.61 14.09
N LYS A 150 -5.75 -14.67 15.02
CA LYS A 150 -6.06 -13.25 14.80
C LYS A 150 -4.87 -12.55 14.17
N VAL A 151 -5.11 -11.77 13.11
CA VAL A 151 -4.10 -10.97 12.42
C VAL A 151 -4.52 -9.50 12.45
N GLU A 152 -3.63 -8.62 12.91
CA GLU A 152 -3.87 -7.19 13.03
C GLU A 152 -2.65 -6.39 12.58
N PRO A 153 -2.80 -5.18 12.01
CA PRO A 153 -1.66 -4.31 11.72
C PRO A 153 -0.85 -3.98 12.98
N LEU A 154 0.47 -3.96 12.87
CA LEU A 154 1.36 -3.45 13.91
C LEU A 154 1.28 -1.94 14.05
N GLU A 155 1.14 -1.26 12.92
CA GLU A 155 0.99 0.18 12.82
C GLU A 155 -0.17 0.51 11.89
N TYR A 156 -1.29 0.93 12.47
CA TYR A 156 -2.50 1.22 11.69
C TYR A 156 -2.30 2.45 10.80
N SER A 157 -2.68 2.34 9.54
CA SER A 157 -2.91 3.50 8.68
C SER A 157 -4.05 4.34 9.24
N LYS A 158 -4.03 5.64 8.95
CA LYS A 158 -5.01 6.59 9.49
C LYS A 158 -5.93 7.08 8.38
N HIS A 159 -7.17 7.37 8.75
CA HIS A 159 -8.07 8.11 7.86
C HIS A 159 -7.44 9.46 7.52
N GLN A 160 -7.44 9.83 6.23
CA GLN A 160 -7.13 11.20 5.88
C GLN A 160 -8.31 12.09 6.31
N VAL A 161 -8.00 13.07 7.13
CA VAL A 161 -8.91 14.15 7.45
C VAL A 161 -8.29 15.43 6.91
N SER A 162 -9.11 16.27 6.34
CA SER A 162 -8.72 17.59 5.87
C SER A 162 -8.38 18.52 7.02
N CYS A 163 -9.02 18.29 8.18
CA CYS A 163 -8.84 19.05 9.40
C CYS A 163 -7.88 18.36 10.37
N SER A 164 -6.85 19.08 10.80
CA SER A 164 -5.88 18.63 11.81
C SER A 164 -6.16 19.20 13.20
N TYR A 165 -6.96 20.25 13.29
CA TYR A 165 -7.25 20.96 14.53
C TYR A 165 -8.72 21.32 14.66
N LYS A 166 -9.20 21.33 15.90
CA LYS A 166 -10.44 21.97 16.32
C LYS A 166 -10.08 23.14 17.23
N LEU A 167 -10.59 24.34 16.92
CA LEU A 167 -10.53 25.48 17.80
C LEU A 167 -11.85 25.60 18.52
N LEU A 168 -11.77 25.94 19.81
CA LEU A 168 -12.92 26.22 20.66
C LEU A 168 -12.68 27.56 21.34
N THR A 169 -13.62 28.48 21.26
CA THR A 169 -13.53 29.76 21.99
C THR A 169 -14.90 30.21 22.46
N ASN A 170 -14.93 30.77 23.68
CA ASN A 170 -16.13 31.32 24.23
C ASN A 170 -16.22 32.81 23.87
N VAL A 171 -17.30 33.17 23.22
CA VAL A 171 -17.62 34.54 22.86
C VAL A 171 -18.70 35.07 23.83
N SER A 172 -18.37 36.10 24.57
CA SER A 172 -19.28 36.66 25.56
C SER A 172 -20.62 37.06 24.93
N SER A 173 -21.71 36.78 25.64
CA SER A 173 -23.07 37.23 25.26
C SER A 173 -23.24 38.75 25.17
N ASN A 174 -22.30 39.50 25.78
CA ASN A 174 -22.28 40.98 25.72
C ASN A 174 -21.70 41.53 24.40
N GLN A 175 -21.17 40.68 23.55
CA GLN A 175 -20.70 41.04 22.21
C GLN A 175 -21.89 41.34 21.30
N LYS A 176 -21.76 42.36 20.45
CA LYS A 176 -22.79 42.66 19.47
C LYS A 176 -22.99 41.48 18.53
N GLN A 177 -24.21 41.02 18.42
CA GLN A 177 -24.58 39.83 17.60
C GLN A 177 -24.07 39.95 16.16
N ASP A 178 -24.00 41.17 15.61
CA ASP A 178 -23.44 41.48 14.30
C ASP A 178 -21.95 41.18 14.21
N GLN A 179 -21.17 41.37 15.29
CA GLN A 179 -19.73 41.08 15.28
C GLN A 179 -19.47 39.56 15.26
N VAL A 180 -20.26 38.80 16.00
CA VAL A 180 -20.18 37.35 16.05
C VAL A 180 -20.57 36.74 14.70
N ALA A 181 -21.64 37.24 14.08
CA ALA A 181 -22.09 36.83 12.77
C ALA A 181 -21.02 37.13 11.69
N ARG A 182 -20.45 38.35 11.73
CA ARG A 182 -19.36 38.74 10.82
C ARG A 182 -18.12 37.85 10.97
N LEU A 183 -17.73 37.54 12.23
CA LEU A 183 -16.61 36.62 12.48
C LEU A 183 -16.87 35.23 11.88
N GLN A 184 -18.09 34.70 12.12
CA GLN A 184 -18.47 33.38 11.56
C GLN A 184 -18.42 33.35 10.03
N GLU A 185 -18.93 34.38 9.36
CA GLU A 185 -18.90 34.46 7.90
C GLU A 185 -17.46 34.56 7.38
N THR A 186 -16.64 35.44 7.99
CA THR A 186 -15.24 35.60 7.57
C THR A 186 -14.45 34.31 7.79
N LEU A 187 -14.69 33.58 8.90
CA LEU A 187 -14.03 32.32 9.18
C LEU A 187 -14.45 31.20 8.19
N LYS A 188 -15.71 31.18 7.71
CA LYS A 188 -16.15 30.22 6.68
C LYS A 188 -15.45 30.43 5.34
N GLU A 189 -15.05 31.66 5.05
CA GLU A 189 -14.34 32.02 3.82
C GLU A 189 -12.81 31.92 3.98
N THR A 190 -12.32 31.64 5.19
CA THR A 190 -10.88 31.56 5.48
C THR A 190 -10.28 30.27 4.92
N ASP A 191 -9.22 30.40 4.14
CA ASP A 191 -8.52 29.25 3.54
C ASP A 191 -8.02 28.28 4.60
N GLY A 192 -8.30 26.98 4.38
CA GLY A 192 -7.96 25.91 5.30
C GLY A 192 -8.91 25.72 6.48
N VAL A 193 -10.01 26.49 6.56
CA VAL A 193 -11.12 26.29 7.50
C VAL A 193 -12.25 25.55 6.77
N GLU A 194 -12.76 24.45 7.34
CA GLU A 194 -13.77 23.61 6.68
C GLU A 194 -15.16 23.72 7.33
N ARG A 195 -15.19 23.87 8.64
CA ARG A 195 -16.44 23.89 9.40
C ARG A 195 -16.36 24.95 10.49
N VAL A 196 -17.38 25.79 10.56
CA VAL A 196 -17.53 26.82 11.61
C VAL A 196 -18.92 26.72 12.19
N GLU A 197 -19.00 26.50 13.48
CA GLU A 197 -20.26 26.36 14.24
C GLU A 197 -20.28 27.31 15.41
N ILE A 198 -21.43 27.83 15.75
CA ILE A 198 -21.67 28.61 16.98
C ILE A 198 -22.83 27.95 17.70
N GLU A 199 -22.59 27.58 18.95
CA GLU A 199 -23.58 26.99 19.83
C GLU A 199 -23.78 27.85 21.07
N LEU A 200 -25.04 27.94 21.52
CA LEU A 200 -25.37 28.58 22.78
C LEU A 200 -25.20 27.58 23.92
N LEU A 201 -24.23 27.84 24.78
CA LEU A 201 -23.98 27.01 25.97
C LEU A 201 -24.52 27.73 27.23
N THR A 202 -25.35 27.03 27.99
CA THR A 202 -25.78 27.46 29.32
C THR A 202 -24.87 26.83 30.37
N ARG A 203 -24.08 27.64 31.04
CA ARG A 203 -23.18 27.19 32.12
C ARG A 203 -23.97 26.81 33.38
N PRO A 204 -23.44 25.94 34.25
CA PRO A 204 -24.09 25.57 35.52
C PRO A 204 -24.44 26.76 36.41
N CYS A 205 -23.75 27.90 36.28
CA CYS A 205 -24.02 29.15 36.99
C CYS A 205 -25.18 29.96 36.40
N GLY A 206 -25.82 29.46 35.31
CA GLY A 206 -26.93 30.15 34.62
C GLY A 206 -26.48 31.19 33.58
N THR A 207 -25.17 31.41 33.38
CA THR A 207 -24.69 32.28 32.29
C THR A 207 -24.81 31.59 30.96
N VAL A 208 -25.26 32.34 29.95
CA VAL A 208 -25.35 31.86 28.54
C VAL A 208 -24.16 32.48 27.78
N GLU A 209 -23.39 31.64 27.12
CA GLU A 209 -22.25 32.05 26.30
C GLU A 209 -22.38 31.46 24.91
N ASN A 210 -21.86 32.13 23.90
CA ASN A 210 -21.70 31.57 22.57
C ASN A 210 -20.36 30.79 22.52
N GLU A 211 -20.39 29.51 22.24
CA GLU A 211 -19.18 28.73 21.92
C GLU A 211 -19.01 28.70 20.40
N LEU A 212 -17.91 29.29 19.91
CA LEU A 212 -17.46 29.17 18.53
C LEU A 212 -16.56 27.97 18.45
N SER A 213 -16.91 27.01 17.58
CA SER A 213 -16.05 25.89 17.22
C SER A 213 -15.75 25.90 15.74
N LEU A 214 -14.51 25.60 15.38
CA LEU A 214 -14.13 25.43 13.97
C LEU A 214 -13.16 24.27 13.78
N HIS A 215 -13.24 23.62 12.61
CA HIS A 215 -12.31 22.60 12.19
C HIS A 215 -11.44 23.13 11.06
N CYS A 216 -10.11 22.95 11.15
CA CYS A 216 -9.19 23.51 10.19
C CYS A 216 -7.91 22.69 9.98
N SER A 217 -7.26 22.92 8.85
CA SER A 217 -5.91 22.46 8.57
C SER A 217 -4.87 23.25 9.40
N THR A 218 -3.59 22.89 9.32
CA THR A 218 -2.49 23.67 9.94
C THR A 218 -2.43 25.11 9.40
N THR A 219 -2.60 25.30 8.09
CA THR A 219 -2.67 26.63 7.47
C THR A 219 -3.91 27.38 7.94
N GLY A 220 -5.06 26.70 7.95
CA GLY A 220 -6.32 27.26 8.42
C GLY A 220 -6.29 27.68 9.88
N LEU A 221 -5.53 26.99 10.76
CA LEU A 221 -5.32 27.38 12.14
C LEU A 221 -4.67 28.78 12.25
N VAL A 222 -3.59 29.00 11.49
CA VAL A 222 -2.88 30.29 11.48
C VAL A 222 -3.80 31.39 10.95
N ASN A 223 -4.47 31.15 9.83
CA ASN A 223 -5.38 32.10 9.20
C ASN A 223 -6.58 32.44 10.09
N ALA A 224 -7.18 31.41 10.74
CA ALA A 224 -8.28 31.60 11.66
C ALA A 224 -7.88 32.46 12.89
N LEU A 225 -6.73 32.19 13.50
CA LEU A 225 -6.21 32.98 14.61
C LEU A 225 -5.93 34.44 14.20
N GLN A 226 -5.41 34.67 13.00
CA GLN A 226 -5.21 36.03 12.46
C GLN A 226 -6.55 36.74 12.26
N THR A 227 -7.54 36.07 11.68
CA THR A 227 -8.91 36.59 11.51
C THR A 227 -9.55 36.96 12.87
N MET A 228 -9.45 36.03 13.83
CA MET A 228 -9.95 36.25 15.20
C MET A 228 -9.24 37.42 15.89
N THR A 229 -7.91 37.53 15.75
CA THR A 229 -7.15 38.63 16.30
C THR A 229 -7.61 39.99 15.75
N SER A 230 -7.97 40.04 14.49
CA SER A 230 -8.41 41.26 13.81
C SER A 230 -9.85 41.67 14.17
N LEU A 231 -10.76 40.68 14.29
CA LEU A 231 -12.19 40.95 14.48
C LEU A 231 -12.64 40.84 15.93
N LEU A 232 -11.99 40.02 16.75
CA LEU A 232 -12.37 39.72 18.12
C LEU A 232 -11.14 39.35 18.98
N PRO A 233 -10.21 40.28 19.20
CA PRO A 233 -8.92 40.00 19.86
C PRO A 233 -9.05 39.42 21.27
N GLU A 234 -10.08 39.77 22.03
CA GLU A 234 -10.35 39.23 23.35
C GLU A 234 -10.73 37.72 23.34
N ALA A 235 -11.17 37.18 22.22
CA ALA A 235 -11.49 35.76 22.09
C ALA A 235 -10.22 34.92 21.97
N VAL A 236 -9.16 35.46 21.38
CA VAL A 236 -7.92 34.70 21.09
C VAL A 236 -7.27 34.16 22.34
N GLY A 237 -7.22 35.00 23.43
CA GLY A 237 -6.65 34.57 24.71
C GLY A 237 -7.47 33.49 25.45
N LYS A 238 -8.69 33.21 24.99
CA LYS A 238 -9.59 32.19 25.54
C LYS A 238 -9.77 30.99 24.59
N THR A 239 -9.02 30.98 23.49
CA THR A 239 -9.14 29.95 22.46
C THR A 239 -8.35 28.71 22.85
N GLU A 240 -9.02 27.57 22.88
CA GLU A 240 -8.41 26.27 23.03
C GLU A 240 -8.15 25.68 21.65
N VAL A 241 -6.94 25.15 21.43
CA VAL A 241 -6.55 24.48 20.20
C VAL A 241 -6.41 22.98 20.51
N VAL A 242 -7.32 22.18 19.96
CA VAL A 242 -7.35 20.73 20.15
C VAL A 242 -6.84 20.04 18.90
N PRO A 243 -5.67 19.36 18.94
CA PRO A 243 -5.24 18.49 17.85
C PRO A 243 -6.24 17.33 17.65
N LEU A 244 -6.65 17.11 16.42
CA LEU A 244 -7.57 16.01 16.09
C LEU A 244 -6.79 14.72 15.84
N ALA A 245 -7.07 13.69 16.61
CA ALA A 245 -6.55 12.36 16.37
C ALA A 245 -7.28 11.74 15.17
N GLN A 246 -6.51 11.23 14.22
CA GLN A 246 -7.06 10.53 13.08
C GLN A 246 -7.47 9.11 13.49
N ALA A 247 -8.67 8.70 13.13
CA ALA A 247 -9.13 7.34 13.38
C ALA A 247 -8.31 6.32 12.58
N PRO A 248 -7.96 5.17 13.18
CA PRO A 248 -7.27 4.10 12.48
C PRO A 248 -8.16 3.48 11.40
N LEU A 249 -7.57 3.12 10.27
CA LEU A 249 -8.20 2.30 9.24
C LEU A 249 -8.10 0.84 9.67
N LEU A 250 -9.24 0.21 9.95
CA LEU A 250 -9.26 -1.18 10.40
C LEU A 250 -8.70 -2.13 9.34
N GLY A 251 -7.86 -3.06 9.77
CA GLY A 251 -7.22 -4.05 8.90
C GLY A 251 -6.13 -3.50 7.97
N THR A 252 -5.84 -2.19 8.01
CA THR A 252 -4.90 -1.54 7.11
C THR A 252 -3.77 -0.89 7.90
N GLY A 253 -2.52 -1.12 7.50
CA GLY A 253 -1.32 -0.58 8.15
C GLY A 253 -0.10 -1.44 7.96
N GLN A 254 1.03 -0.99 8.46
CA GLN A 254 2.32 -1.66 8.27
C GLN A 254 2.51 -2.85 9.21
N GLY A 255 3.14 -3.91 8.67
CA GLY A 255 3.38 -5.15 9.39
C GLY A 255 2.11 -5.84 9.90
N ARG A 256 2.26 -6.99 10.52
CA ARG A 256 1.14 -7.71 11.16
C ARG A 256 1.58 -8.30 12.50
N LEU A 257 0.68 -8.26 13.47
CA LEU A 257 0.74 -9.06 14.68
C LEU A 257 -0.19 -10.26 14.51
N CYS A 258 0.38 -11.46 14.50
CA CYS A 258 -0.35 -12.69 14.42
C CYS A 258 -0.44 -13.31 15.83
N THR A 259 -1.65 -13.55 16.31
CA THR A 259 -1.90 -14.27 17.56
C THR A 259 -2.54 -15.60 17.20
N LEU A 260 -1.78 -16.69 17.28
CA LEU A 260 -2.24 -18.03 16.93
C LEU A 260 -3.37 -18.48 17.89
N ASP A 261 -4.31 -19.27 17.39
CA ASP A 261 -5.39 -19.84 18.22
C ASP A 261 -4.82 -20.73 19.34
N SER A 262 -3.80 -21.53 19.02
CA SER A 262 -3.06 -22.34 19.97
C SER A 262 -1.55 -22.14 19.81
N PRO A 263 -0.77 -22.13 20.90
CA PRO A 263 0.68 -22.07 20.81
C PRO A 263 1.23 -23.28 20.05
N ILE A 264 2.28 -23.05 19.27
CA ILE A 264 3.06 -24.11 18.59
C ILE A 264 4.53 -24.00 19.02
N ILE A 265 5.33 -25.03 18.79
CA ILE A 265 6.78 -24.94 19.05
C ILE A 265 7.49 -24.18 17.94
N LEU A 266 8.59 -23.51 18.28
CA LEU A 266 9.37 -22.70 17.33
C LEU A 266 9.80 -23.49 16.09
N SER A 267 10.20 -24.76 16.23
CA SER A 267 10.59 -25.62 15.10
C SER A 267 9.43 -25.88 14.13
N GLU A 268 8.20 -25.97 14.61
CA GLU A 268 7.02 -26.10 13.75
C GLU A 268 6.76 -24.79 13.01
N LEU A 269 6.84 -23.64 13.67
CA LEU A 269 6.72 -22.34 13.02
C LEU A 269 7.74 -22.19 11.90
N ILE A 270 9.01 -22.54 12.15
CA ILE A 270 10.08 -22.53 11.14
C ILE A 270 9.71 -23.41 9.94
N SER A 271 9.18 -24.58 10.16
CA SER A 271 8.76 -25.50 9.10
C SER A 271 7.63 -24.92 8.25
N ARG A 272 6.64 -24.28 8.89
CA ARG A 272 5.54 -23.58 8.21
C ARG A 272 6.06 -22.42 7.34
N ILE A 273 6.92 -21.57 7.89
CA ILE A 273 7.54 -20.44 7.16
C ILE A 273 8.32 -20.96 5.94
N LYS A 274 9.17 -21.97 6.12
CA LYS A 274 9.95 -22.57 5.02
C LYS A 274 9.05 -23.13 3.93
N SER A 275 7.97 -23.79 4.29
CA SER A 275 7.00 -24.34 3.33
C SER A 275 6.28 -23.23 2.58
N HIS A 276 5.77 -22.21 3.28
CA HIS A 276 5.02 -21.10 2.69
C HIS A 276 5.87 -20.29 1.72
N LEU A 277 7.12 -19.98 2.10
CA LEU A 277 8.06 -19.21 1.28
C LEU A 277 8.85 -20.08 0.28
N SER A 278 8.65 -21.41 0.29
CA SER A 278 9.41 -22.36 -0.54
C SER A 278 10.93 -22.26 -0.34
N LEU A 279 11.39 -22.04 0.90
CA LEU A 279 12.78 -21.85 1.25
C LEU A 279 13.41 -23.12 1.85
N LYS A 280 14.62 -23.45 1.41
CA LYS A 280 15.45 -24.52 2.02
C LYS A 280 16.09 -24.06 3.34
N HIS A 281 16.47 -22.80 3.41
CA HIS A 281 17.23 -22.19 4.50
C HIS A 281 16.57 -20.89 4.95
N ILE A 282 16.67 -20.61 6.24
CA ILE A 282 16.36 -19.32 6.88
C ILE A 282 17.45 -19.02 7.89
N ARG A 283 17.53 -17.81 8.37
CA ARG A 283 18.42 -17.46 9.51
C ARG A 283 17.59 -17.32 10.78
N LEU A 284 18.05 -17.97 11.86
CA LEU A 284 17.42 -17.92 13.17
C LEU A 284 18.40 -17.33 14.19
N ALA A 285 17.94 -16.32 14.93
CA ALA A 285 18.53 -15.90 16.18
C ALA A 285 17.57 -16.32 17.32
N ALA A 286 17.97 -17.32 18.07
CA ALA A 286 17.18 -17.79 19.21
C ALA A 286 17.34 -16.84 20.40
N ALA A 287 16.25 -16.53 21.09
CA ALA A 287 16.29 -15.74 22.31
C ALA A 287 17.10 -16.47 23.39
N HIS A 288 17.94 -15.72 24.09
CA HIS A 288 18.77 -16.28 25.16
C HIS A 288 17.95 -16.34 26.45
N PHE A 289 17.47 -17.54 26.77
CA PHE A 289 17.01 -17.82 28.12
C PHE A 289 18.19 -18.40 28.91
N THR A 290 18.51 -17.81 30.05
CA THR A 290 19.60 -18.27 30.91
C THR A 290 19.49 -19.75 31.18
N GLY A 291 20.50 -20.52 30.75
CA GLY A 291 20.61 -21.96 31.02
C GLY A 291 20.00 -22.90 29.97
N LEU A 292 19.42 -22.39 28.87
CA LEU A 292 18.91 -23.22 27.77
C LEU A 292 19.97 -23.44 26.69
N GLN A 293 20.01 -24.66 26.14
CA GLN A 293 20.76 -25.00 24.94
C GLN A 293 19.97 -24.54 23.68
N PHE A 294 20.64 -24.41 22.54
CA PHE A 294 19.98 -24.03 21.28
C PHE A 294 18.81 -24.98 20.93
N ASP A 295 18.99 -26.27 21.10
CA ASP A 295 17.94 -27.28 20.81
C ASP A 295 16.71 -27.13 21.72
N ASP A 296 16.89 -26.65 22.95
CA ASP A 296 15.78 -26.36 23.85
C ASP A 296 14.99 -25.13 23.36
N SER A 297 15.67 -24.16 22.79
CA SER A 297 15.02 -22.98 22.20
C SER A 297 14.09 -23.35 21.04
N LEU A 298 14.38 -24.39 20.27
CA LEU A 298 13.52 -24.89 19.19
C LEU A 298 12.18 -25.48 19.70
N ARG A 299 12.09 -25.82 20.97
CA ARG A 299 10.88 -26.28 21.64
C ARG A 299 10.10 -25.16 22.33
N SER A 300 10.59 -23.94 22.31
CA SER A 300 9.92 -22.78 22.91
C SER A 300 8.51 -22.64 22.36
N PRO A 301 7.50 -22.40 23.21
CA PRO A 301 6.14 -22.15 22.75
C PRO A 301 6.07 -20.77 22.09
N VAL A 302 5.42 -20.70 20.95
CA VAL A 302 5.16 -19.48 20.19
C VAL A 302 3.66 -19.28 20.06
N LYS A 303 3.16 -18.17 20.55
CA LYS A 303 1.76 -17.74 20.47
C LYS A 303 1.60 -16.49 19.60
N THR A 304 2.58 -15.58 19.66
CA THR A 304 2.53 -14.27 19.01
C THR A 304 3.71 -14.08 18.05
N ILE A 305 3.43 -13.67 16.84
CA ILE A 305 4.43 -13.38 15.82
C ILE A 305 4.19 -11.97 15.30
N ALA A 306 5.17 -11.09 15.47
CA ALA A 306 5.20 -9.80 14.78
C ALA A 306 5.97 -9.95 13.48
N LEU A 307 5.38 -9.58 12.36
CA LEU A 307 6.01 -9.73 11.06
C LEU A 307 5.92 -8.45 10.22
N CYS A 308 6.92 -8.28 9.35
CA CYS A 308 6.94 -7.28 8.30
C CYS A 308 7.78 -7.81 7.14
N ALA A 309 7.26 -7.78 5.93
CA ALA A 309 7.98 -8.17 4.73
C ALA A 309 9.18 -7.23 4.46
N GLY A 310 10.15 -7.69 3.70
CA GLY A 310 11.33 -6.90 3.31
C GLY A 310 12.21 -6.51 4.50
N SER A 311 12.49 -5.22 4.66
CA SER A 311 13.29 -4.64 5.76
C SER A 311 12.38 -4.14 6.88
N GLY A 312 11.91 -5.04 7.73
CA GLY A 312 10.88 -4.78 8.73
C GLY A 312 11.34 -4.22 10.06
N ALA A 313 12.65 -4.00 10.27
CA ALA A 313 13.21 -3.67 11.57
C ALA A 313 12.57 -2.44 12.24
N SER A 314 12.28 -1.39 11.50
CA SER A 314 11.65 -0.17 12.04
C SER A 314 10.22 -0.41 12.53
N VAL A 315 9.45 -1.22 11.80
CA VAL A 315 8.06 -1.57 12.13
C VAL A 315 7.99 -2.54 13.33
N LEU A 316 8.97 -3.46 13.44
CA LEU A 316 9.04 -4.47 14.49
C LEU A 316 9.61 -3.91 15.80
N ARG A 317 10.32 -2.78 15.75
CA ARG A 317 10.95 -2.18 16.93
C ARG A 317 9.94 -1.99 18.05
N ASP A 318 10.32 -2.45 19.26
CA ASP A 318 9.55 -2.34 20.51
C ASP A 318 8.18 -3.05 20.51
N LYS A 319 7.87 -3.83 19.50
CA LYS A 319 6.63 -4.64 19.51
C LYS A 319 6.81 -5.84 20.44
N LYS A 320 5.74 -6.19 21.17
CA LYS A 320 5.72 -7.35 22.05
C LYS A 320 5.25 -8.57 21.25
N ALA A 321 6.12 -9.56 21.11
CA ALA A 321 5.83 -10.84 20.45
C ALA A 321 6.84 -11.89 20.89
N ASP A 322 6.52 -13.16 20.68
CA ASP A 322 7.46 -14.27 20.92
C ASP A 322 8.49 -14.38 19.80
N VAL A 323 8.10 -14.00 18.58
CA VAL A 323 8.92 -14.09 17.37
C VAL A 323 8.79 -12.82 16.52
N TYR A 324 9.91 -12.32 16.01
CA TYR A 324 9.96 -11.39 14.88
C TYR A 324 10.26 -12.16 13.60
N LEU A 325 9.44 -11.95 12.57
CA LEU A 325 9.61 -12.51 11.23
C LEU A 325 9.74 -11.38 10.21
N THR A 326 10.85 -11.33 9.49
CA THR A 326 11.10 -10.33 8.44
C THR A 326 12.08 -10.86 7.40
N GLY A 327 12.28 -10.11 6.31
CA GLY A 327 13.28 -10.46 5.31
C GLY A 327 14.69 -10.21 5.84
N GLU A 328 14.96 -9.01 6.34
CA GLU A 328 16.28 -8.60 6.83
C GLU A 328 16.20 -7.64 8.03
N MET A 329 17.24 -7.69 8.84
CA MET A 329 17.43 -6.87 10.02
C MET A 329 18.93 -6.71 10.29
N SER A 330 19.35 -5.57 10.80
CA SER A 330 20.76 -5.33 11.14
C SER A 330 21.20 -6.16 12.35
N HIS A 331 22.52 -6.42 12.45
CA HIS A 331 23.09 -7.19 13.56
C HIS A 331 22.68 -6.67 14.94
N HIS A 332 22.73 -5.36 15.15
CA HIS A 332 22.41 -4.76 16.45
C HIS A 332 20.92 -4.84 16.80
N GLU A 333 20.04 -4.74 15.80
CA GLU A 333 18.60 -4.89 16.00
C GLU A 333 18.23 -6.33 16.36
N VAL A 334 18.90 -7.31 15.74
CA VAL A 334 18.76 -8.74 16.12
C VAL A 334 19.22 -8.96 17.56
N LEU A 335 20.38 -8.42 17.95
CA LEU A 335 20.88 -8.54 19.33
C LEU A 335 19.92 -7.90 20.34
N ASP A 336 19.35 -6.75 20.03
CA ASP A 336 18.37 -6.08 20.89
C ASP A 336 17.10 -6.94 21.07
N ALA A 337 16.53 -7.46 19.98
CA ALA A 337 15.36 -8.32 20.04
C ALA A 337 15.61 -9.59 20.87
N VAL A 338 16.73 -10.27 20.63
CA VAL A 338 17.11 -11.49 21.35
C VAL A 338 17.34 -11.22 22.84
N SER A 339 17.94 -10.07 23.19
CA SER A 339 18.15 -9.69 24.60
C SER A 339 16.83 -9.45 25.35
N ARG A 340 15.76 -9.10 24.64
CA ARG A 340 14.41 -8.94 25.17
C ARG A 340 13.61 -10.26 25.21
N GLY A 341 14.23 -11.38 24.87
CA GLY A 341 13.58 -12.69 24.87
C GLY A 341 12.76 -12.99 23.63
N ILE A 342 12.99 -12.28 22.51
CA ILE A 342 12.26 -12.43 21.25
C ILE A 342 13.12 -13.21 20.26
N HIS A 343 12.59 -14.31 19.73
CA HIS A 343 13.25 -15.02 18.62
C HIS A 343 13.18 -14.21 17.34
N VAL A 344 14.23 -14.23 16.51
CA VAL A 344 14.24 -13.51 15.22
C VAL A 344 14.46 -14.50 14.09
N ILE A 345 13.55 -14.49 13.11
CA ILE A 345 13.61 -15.28 11.88
C ILE A 345 13.78 -14.33 10.70
N LEU A 346 14.87 -14.52 9.95
CA LEU A 346 15.18 -13.74 8.75
C LEU A 346 15.16 -14.65 7.52
N CYS A 347 14.42 -14.23 6.49
CA CYS A 347 14.15 -15.03 5.28
C CYS A 347 14.76 -14.46 4.00
N GLU A 348 15.62 -13.45 4.07
CA GLU A 348 16.09 -12.55 3.03
C GLU A 348 14.97 -11.67 2.47
N HIS A 349 15.34 -10.47 2.01
CA HIS A 349 14.41 -9.38 1.69
C HIS A 349 13.27 -9.84 0.77
N SER A 350 13.59 -10.11 -0.46
CA SER A 350 12.61 -10.37 -1.52
C SER A 350 11.86 -11.72 -1.38
N ASN A 351 12.37 -12.64 -0.57
CA ASN A 351 11.69 -13.92 -0.32
C ASN A 351 10.43 -13.75 0.53
N THR A 352 10.35 -12.70 1.34
CA THR A 352 9.15 -12.37 2.13
C THR A 352 8.07 -11.64 1.31
N GLU A 353 8.33 -11.37 0.02
CA GLU A 353 7.50 -10.55 -0.86
C GLU A 353 7.10 -11.30 -2.14
N ARG A 354 8.08 -11.92 -2.82
CA ARG A 354 7.91 -12.49 -4.18
C ARG A 354 6.77 -13.49 -4.29
N GLY A 355 6.55 -14.31 -3.27
CA GLY A 355 5.48 -15.32 -3.29
C GLY A 355 4.08 -14.71 -3.38
N PHE A 356 3.90 -13.49 -2.88
CA PHE A 356 2.64 -12.74 -2.99
C PHE A 356 2.23 -12.49 -4.45
N LEU A 357 3.18 -12.36 -5.37
CA LEU A 357 2.89 -12.06 -6.77
C LEU A 357 1.97 -13.12 -7.42
N SER A 358 2.09 -14.38 -7.02
CA SER A 358 1.22 -15.45 -7.52
C SER A 358 -0.22 -15.32 -7.01
N GLU A 359 -0.39 -14.92 -5.76
CA GLU A 359 -1.71 -14.63 -5.19
C GLU A 359 -2.29 -13.35 -5.78
N PHE A 360 -1.47 -12.30 -5.91
CA PHE A 360 -1.87 -11.04 -6.50
C PHE A 360 -2.28 -11.19 -7.97
N LYS A 361 -1.63 -12.06 -8.74
CA LYS A 361 -2.07 -12.40 -10.09
C LYS A 361 -3.56 -12.75 -10.12
N SER A 362 -3.98 -13.70 -9.30
CA SER A 362 -5.37 -14.15 -9.26
C SER A 362 -6.34 -13.03 -8.85
N LYS A 363 -5.93 -12.20 -7.88
CA LYS A 363 -6.70 -11.02 -7.46
C LYS A 363 -6.81 -9.99 -8.59
N LEU A 364 -5.70 -9.75 -9.29
CA LEU A 364 -5.63 -8.78 -10.38
C LEU A 364 -6.45 -9.22 -11.60
N GLU A 365 -6.43 -10.50 -11.96
CA GLU A 365 -7.26 -11.04 -13.03
C GLU A 365 -8.76 -10.77 -12.77
N VAL A 366 -9.22 -11.02 -11.55
CA VAL A 366 -10.61 -10.71 -11.14
C VAL A 366 -10.86 -9.20 -11.16
N LEU A 367 -9.97 -8.40 -10.61
CA LEU A 367 -10.08 -6.94 -10.54
C LEU A 367 -10.18 -6.32 -11.94
N LEU A 368 -9.45 -6.88 -12.91
CA LEU A 368 -9.45 -6.47 -14.32
C LEU A 368 -10.51 -7.22 -15.15
N GLU A 369 -11.46 -7.91 -14.50
CA GLU A 369 -12.59 -8.58 -15.16
C GLU A 369 -12.13 -9.61 -16.21
N ASN A 370 -10.94 -10.21 -16.01
CA ASN A 370 -10.28 -11.13 -16.95
C ASN A 370 -10.11 -10.54 -18.38
N LYS A 371 -10.00 -9.22 -18.51
CA LYS A 371 -9.81 -8.52 -19.79
C LYS A 371 -8.35 -8.32 -20.16
N VAL A 372 -7.43 -8.60 -19.22
CA VAL A 372 -5.99 -8.40 -19.37
C VAL A 372 -5.27 -9.67 -18.94
N ASP A 373 -4.33 -10.14 -19.76
CA ASP A 373 -3.50 -11.28 -19.41
C ASP A 373 -2.50 -10.89 -18.33
N VAL A 374 -2.48 -11.61 -17.21
CA VAL A 374 -1.55 -11.35 -16.11
C VAL A 374 -0.51 -12.48 -16.03
N LEU A 375 0.74 -12.11 -16.13
CA LEU A 375 1.90 -13.02 -16.07
C LEU A 375 2.73 -12.71 -14.84
N VAL A 376 3.31 -13.73 -14.21
CA VAL A 376 4.37 -13.56 -13.22
C VAL A 376 5.70 -13.79 -13.91
N SER A 377 6.71 -12.98 -13.62
CA SER A 377 8.04 -13.13 -14.19
C SER A 377 8.64 -14.48 -13.81
N SER A 378 9.23 -15.15 -14.79
CA SER A 378 9.99 -16.38 -14.59
C SER A 378 11.49 -16.13 -14.40
N LEU A 379 11.93 -14.89 -14.60
CA LEU A 379 13.33 -14.46 -14.47
C LEU A 379 13.60 -13.63 -13.22
N ASP A 380 12.55 -13.26 -12.50
CA ASP A 380 12.66 -12.60 -11.20
C ASP A 380 13.18 -13.60 -10.16
N ALA A 381 14.26 -13.25 -9.48
CA ALA A 381 14.90 -14.10 -8.49
C ALA A 381 15.62 -13.23 -7.45
N ASP A 382 15.78 -13.76 -6.24
CA ASP A 382 16.62 -13.14 -5.22
C ASP A 382 18.06 -13.02 -5.75
N PRO A 383 18.74 -11.88 -5.59
CA PRO A 383 20.13 -11.72 -6.00
C PRO A 383 21.11 -12.55 -5.13
N LEU A 384 20.69 -12.95 -3.93
CA LEU A 384 21.49 -13.73 -3.01
C LEU A 384 21.16 -15.22 -3.11
N VAL A 385 22.17 -16.05 -3.11
CA VAL A 385 22.04 -17.51 -3.13
C VAL A 385 22.77 -18.07 -1.91
N VAL A 386 22.11 -18.94 -1.15
CA VAL A 386 22.72 -19.70 -0.07
C VAL A 386 23.39 -20.93 -0.66
N LEU A 387 24.71 -21.07 -0.45
CA LEU A 387 25.55 -22.16 -0.94
C LEU A 387 25.69 -23.29 0.08
#